data_59f04aec66a5612e1133afc283849c0d
#
_entry.id   59f04aec66a5612e1133afc283849c0d
#
_cell.length_a   1.000
_cell.length_b   1.000
_cell.length_c   1.000
_cell.angle_alpha   90.00
_cell.angle_beta   90.00
_cell.angle_gamma   90.00
#
_symmetry.space_group_name_H-M   'P 1'
#
loop_
_entity.id
_entity.type
_entity.pdbx_description
1 polymer ?
#
loop_
_entity_poly.entity_id
_entity_poly.type
_entity_poly.pdbx_seq_one_letter_code
_entity_poly.pdbx_strand_id
1 'polypeptide(L)'
;MKHKLISAMLCMTLATSCVDMDIAPKNIVTSESLLSNESGMDIYMARLYSNMPWEDFKYLSQWGLNFNGWLNSIGIDGTGEAMNRDGICRAFTGEDNAYWGKAFELVRDANYLIENLPKYQGSYAEITYNHYLGEAYYVRATVFYAMARRFGGIPLVTKVIQYPGDGNLEVPRASEEETWNQVVADYDKAIELMMPGSPKSGYSNKCVALAFKSEAMLYAGSVAKYNETVTGRLTRVGGQNGCTCDWIR
;
A
#
# COMPACT_ATOMS: atom_id res chain seq x y z
N MET A 1 -8.91 -15.16 73.00
CA MET A 1 -9.96 -14.90 71.97
C MET A 1 -9.65 -13.67 71.13
N LYS A 2 -9.17 -12.55 71.70
CA LYS A 2 -8.89 -11.34 70.92
C LYS A 2 -7.86 -11.48 69.78
N HIS A 3 -6.82 -12.25 69.96
CA HIS A 3 -5.81 -12.44 68.90
C HIS A 3 -6.32 -13.29 67.69
N LYS A 4 -7.26 -14.22 67.92
CA LYS A 4 -7.86 -15.01 66.83
C LYS A 4 -8.83 -14.15 65.97
N LEU A 5 -9.51 -13.18 66.57
CA LEU A 5 -10.37 -12.23 65.87
C LEU A 5 -9.58 -11.24 65.03
N ILE A 6 -8.43 -10.77 65.54
CA ILE A 6 -7.53 -9.85 64.80
C ILE A 6 -6.92 -10.57 63.61
N SER A 7 -6.50 -11.85 63.78
CA SER A 7 -5.92 -12.65 62.67
C SER A 7 -6.98 -12.97 61.61
N ALA A 8 -8.22 -13.23 61.96
CA ALA A 8 -9.31 -13.47 61.00
C ALA A 8 -9.69 -12.16 60.23
N MET A 9 -9.64 -11.02 60.90
CA MET A 9 -9.93 -9.73 60.27
C MET A 9 -8.79 -9.31 59.29
N LEU A 10 -7.54 -9.62 59.61
CA LEU A 10 -6.39 -9.37 58.73
C LEU A 10 -6.41 -10.27 57.50
N CYS A 11 -6.87 -11.53 57.60
CA CYS A 11 -7.03 -12.42 56.45
C CYS A 11 -8.16 -11.99 55.50
N MET A 12 -9.24 -11.37 56.04
CA MET A 12 -10.35 -10.88 55.21
C MET A 12 -9.95 -9.65 54.35
N THR A 13 -9.04 -8.82 54.82
CA THR A 13 -8.57 -7.65 54.06
C THR A 13 -7.62 -8.00 52.90
N LEU A 14 -7.01 -9.19 52.93
CA LEU A 14 -6.14 -9.68 51.85
C LEU A 14 -6.93 -10.34 50.71
N ALA A 15 -8.20 -10.66 50.92
CA ALA A 15 -9.01 -11.34 49.87
C ALA A 15 -9.67 -10.37 48.89
N THR A 16 -9.59 -9.05 49.10
CA THR A 16 -10.20 -8.04 48.19
C THR A 16 -9.23 -7.48 47.14
N SER A 17 -8.04 -8.06 47.00
CA SER A 17 -7.06 -7.63 46.01
C SER A 17 -7.15 -8.42 44.70
N CYS A 18 -8.35 -8.77 44.27
CA CYS A 18 -8.56 -9.10 42.86
C CYS A 18 -8.70 -7.79 42.09
N VAL A 19 -7.59 -7.16 41.83
CA VAL A 19 -7.52 -6.16 40.75
C VAL A 19 -7.77 -6.94 39.45
N ASP A 20 -8.78 -6.55 38.73
CA ASP A 20 -9.05 -7.05 37.40
C ASP A 20 -7.78 -6.83 36.56
N MET A 21 -7.01 -7.91 36.35
CA MET A 21 -5.76 -7.86 35.62
C MET A 21 -6.00 -7.89 34.09
N ASP A 22 -7.26 -7.92 33.69
CA ASP A 22 -7.66 -7.91 32.29
C ASP A 22 -7.84 -6.46 31.76
N ILE A 23 -6.96 -5.58 32.21
CA ILE A 23 -6.89 -4.23 31.66
C ILE A 23 -6.28 -4.37 30.27
N ALA A 24 -7.10 -4.17 29.24
CA ALA A 24 -6.63 -4.09 27.87
C ALA A 24 -5.44 -3.10 27.80
N PRO A 25 -4.29 -3.49 27.26
CA PRO A 25 -3.11 -2.62 27.21
C PRO A 25 -3.46 -1.32 26.49
N LYS A 26 -3.39 -0.20 27.18
CA LYS A 26 -3.70 1.13 26.60
C LYS A 26 -2.76 1.55 25.46
N ASN A 27 -1.66 0.82 25.29
CA ASN A 27 -0.64 1.10 24.27
C ASN A 27 -0.77 0.22 23.03
N ILE A 28 -1.74 -0.69 22.97
CA ILE A 28 -2.00 -1.47 21.76
C ILE A 28 -2.94 -0.68 20.87
N VAL A 29 -2.41 -0.30 19.71
CA VAL A 29 -3.19 0.31 18.64
C VAL A 29 -4.05 -0.80 18.04
N THR A 30 -5.35 -0.76 18.26
CA THR A 30 -6.31 -1.72 17.68
C THR A 30 -6.85 -1.21 16.35
N SER A 31 -7.35 -2.13 15.52
CA SER A 31 -8.06 -1.76 14.29
C SER A 31 -9.22 -0.79 14.56
N GLU A 32 -9.92 -1.00 15.67
CA GLU A 32 -11.02 -0.13 16.09
C GLU A 32 -10.54 1.30 16.37
N SER A 33 -9.44 1.46 17.11
CA SER A 33 -8.89 2.78 17.42
C SER A 33 -8.37 3.53 16.19
N LEU A 34 -7.95 2.81 15.15
CA LEU A 34 -7.46 3.41 13.90
C LEU A 34 -8.59 3.69 12.90
N LEU A 35 -9.54 2.75 12.75
CA LEU A 35 -10.51 2.82 11.66
C LEU A 35 -11.87 3.37 12.07
N SER A 36 -12.14 3.61 13.37
CA SER A 36 -13.44 4.09 13.84
C SER A 36 -13.57 5.61 13.93
N ASN A 37 -12.51 6.35 13.71
CA ASN A 37 -12.50 7.81 13.80
C ASN A 37 -11.48 8.46 12.88
N GLU A 38 -11.69 9.74 12.54
CA GLU A 38 -10.85 10.47 11.60
C GLU A 38 -9.40 10.61 12.08
N SER A 39 -9.16 10.80 13.38
CA SER A 39 -7.80 10.94 13.90
C SER A 39 -6.98 9.66 13.74
N GLY A 40 -7.59 8.51 14.00
CA GLY A 40 -6.96 7.21 13.78
C GLY A 40 -6.74 6.95 12.28
N MET A 41 -7.71 7.30 11.45
CA MET A 41 -7.60 7.19 10.00
C MET A 41 -6.48 8.06 9.45
N ASP A 42 -6.27 9.26 9.98
CA ASP A 42 -5.16 10.14 9.59
C ASP A 42 -3.79 9.49 9.85
N ILE A 43 -3.65 8.85 10.99
CA ILE A 43 -2.41 8.12 11.34
C ILE A 43 -2.21 6.96 10.35
N TYR A 44 -3.29 6.24 10.03
CA TYR A 44 -3.24 5.14 9.08
C TYR A 44 -2.85 5.60 7.68
N MET A 45 -3.51 6.64 7.19
CA MET A 45 -3.23 7.23 5.89
C MET A 45 -1.83 7.81 5.79
N ALA A 46 -1.35 8.51 6.83
CA ALA A 46 0.02 9.00 6.87
C ALA A 46 1.06 7.88 6.70
N ARG A 47 0.81 6.71 7.31
CA ARG A 47 1.64 5.52 7.12
C ARG A 47 1.61 5.02 5.67
N LEU A 48 0.43 4.95 5.05
CA LEU A 48 0.31 4.55 3.66
C LEU A 48 1.11 5.49 2.75
N TYR A 49 0.88 6.79 2.89
CA TYR A 49 1.55 7.80 2.07
C TYR A 49 3.06 7.86 2.27
N SER A 50 3.55 7.64 3.49
CA SER A 50 5.00 7.63 3.78
C SER A 50 5.75 6.49 3.10
N ASN A 51 5.05 5.43 2.71
CA ASN A 51 5.63 4.25 2.06
C ASN A 51 5.33 4.18 0.55
N MET A 52 4.66 5.17 -0.01
CA MET A 52 4.36 5.18 -1.44
C MET A 52 5.61 5.38 -2.29
N PRO A 53 5.66 4.76 -3.48
CA PRO A 53 6.78 4.87 -4.41
C PRO A 53 6.70 6.17 -5.23
N TRP A 54 6.90 7.31 -4.58
CA TRP A 54 6.76 8.63 -5.21
C TRP A 54 7.81 8.91 -6.27
N GLU A 55 9.00 8.32 -6.12
CA GLU A 55 10.09 8.48 -7.07
C GLU A 55 10.67 7.11 -7.42
N ASP A 56 11.96 6.98 -7.44
CA ASP A 56 12.56 5.68 -7.71
C ASP A 56 12.41 4.71 -6.55
N PHE A 57 12.20 3.46 -6.89
CA PHE A 57 11.91 2.34 -6.02
C PHE A 57 12.96 2.00 -4.96
N LYS A 58 13.92 2.84 -4.68
CA LYS A 58 14.90 2.54 -3.66
C LYS A 58 14.33 2.80 -2.27
N TYR A 59 14.01 1.71 -1.63
CA TYR A 59 13.75 1.70 -0.21
C TYR A 59 15.06 1.52 0.53
N LEU A 60 15.45 2.52 1.30
CA LEU A 60 16.51 2.39 2.28
C LEU A 60 15.85 2.19 3.64
N SER A 61 16.15 1.06 4.31
CA SER A 61 15.55 0.70 5.60
C SER A 61 15.68 1.78 6.68
N GLN A 62 16.68 2.66 6.58
CA GLN A 62 16.92 3.77 7.49
C GLN A 62 16.12 5.03 7.16
N TRP A 63 15.68 5.18 5.90
CA TRP A 63 15.19 6.45 5.38
C TRP A 63 13.82 6.31 4.70
N GLY A 64 13.31 5.10 4.61
CA GLY A 64 12.07 4.80 3.89
C GLY A 64 12.24 4.97 2.38
N LEU A 65 11.14 5.31 1.72
CA LEU A 65 11.17 5.77 0.33
C LEU A 65 11.58 7.23 0.23
N ASN A 66 12.05 7.79 1.32
CA ASN A 66 12.27 9.20 1.43
C ASN A 66 13.45 9.62 0.58
N PHE A 67 13.22 10.62 -0.22
CA PHE A 67 14.21 11.32 -0.96
C PHE A 67 15.15 12.03 0.01
N ASN A 68 16.28 11.44 0.27
CA ASN A 68 17.33 12.08 1.01
C ASN A 68 18.37 12.62 0.02
N GLY A 69 18.92 13.77 0.27
CA GLY A 69 19.90 14.43 -0.58
C GLY A 69 21.20 13.66 -0.86
N TRP A 70 21.36 12.48 -0.30
CA TRP A 70 22.39 11.49 -0.68
C TRP A 70 22.00 10.63 -1.88
N LEU A 71 20.82 10.83 -2.39
CA LEU A 71 20.09 9.85 -3.12
C LEU A 71 19.64 10.26 -4.44
N ASN A 72 20.03 11.44 -4.81
CA ASN A 72 20.08 11.85 -6.18
C ASN A 72 20.52 10.78 -7.10
N SER A 73 20.79 9.66 -6.53
CA SER A 73 21.47 8.68 -7.27
C SER A 73 20.65 7.58 -7.85
N ILE A 74 19.45 7.35 -7.43
CA ILE A 74 18.93 6.01 -7.60
C ILE A 74 18.34 5.76 -8.96
N GLY A 75 17.82 6.78 -9.61
CA GLY A 75 17.36 6.68 -10.99
C GLY A 75 18.39 7.20 -11.98
N ILE A 76 19.31 7.98 -11.49
CA ILE A 76 20.24 8.75 -12.31
C ILE A 76 21.68 8.23 -12.17
N ASP A 77 22.02 7.61 -11.04
CA ASP A 77 23.31 6.92 -10.84
C ASP A 77 23.43 5.73 -11.81
N GLY A 78 24.32 5.85 -12.74
CA GLY A 78 24.51 4.86 -13.80
C GLY A 78 23.91 5.26 -15.13
N THR A 79 23.28 6.42 -15.21
CA THR A 79 22.96 7.09 -16.48
C THR A 79 23.99 8.17 -16.79
N GLY A 80 24.02 8.63 -18.04
CA GLY A 80 24.88 9.76 -18.45
C GLY A 80 24.45 11.10 -17.86
N GLU A 81 23.37 11.16 -17.10
CA GLU A 81 22.78 12.42 -16.61
C GLU A 81 23.33 12.86 -15.27
N ALA A 82 23.76 11.93 -14.43
CA ALA A 82 24.40 12.27 -13.17
C ALA A 82 25.53 11.34 -12.81
N MET A 83 26.65 11.94 -12.45
CA MET A 83 27.74 11.27 -11.78
C MET A 83 27.63 11.51 -10.28
N ASN A 84 27.68 10.44 -9.51
CA ASN A 84 27.78 10.51 -8.06
C ASN A 84 29.03 11.32 -7.67
N ARG A 85 28.92 12.09 -6.58
CA ARG A 85 30.03 12.81 -5.96
C ARG A 85 31.29 11.94 -5.77
N ASP A 86 31.09 10.66 -5.51
CA ASP A 86 32.16 9.71 -5.22
C ASP A 86 32.66 8.98 -6.48
N GLY A 87 32.22 9.38 -7.67
CA GLY A 87 32.73 8.89 -8.97
C GLY A 87 32.36 7.43 -9.31
N ILE A 88 31.44 6.84 -8.56
CA ILE A 88 31.06 5.44 -8.74
C ILE A 88 29.79 5.36 -9.58
N CYS A 89 29.95 5.20 -10.90
CA CYS A 89 28.90 4.61 -11.72
C CYS A 89 28.74 3.15 -11.30
N ARG A 90 27.80 2.86 -10.42
CA ARG A 90 27.46 1.46 -10.11
C ARG A 90 26.68 0.90 -11.29
N ALA A 91 27.24 -0.14 -11.91
CA ALA A 91 26.46 -0.97 -12.80
C ALA A 91 25.20 -1.41 -12.05
N PHE A 92 24.03 -1.20 -12.66
CA PHE A 92 22.78 -1.67 -12.12
C PHE A 92 22.82 -3.20 -12.10
N THR A 93 23.20 -3.79 -11.01
CA THR A 93 23.03 -5.21 -10.78
C THR A 93 21.59 -5.40 -10.38
N GLY A 94 20.84 -6.27 -11.07
CA GLY A 94 19.41 -6.47 -10.89
C GLY A 94 18.99 -7.03 -9.52
N GLU A 95 19.81 -6.87 -8.49
CA GLU A 95 19.62 -7.36 -7.13
C GLU A 95 18.95 -6.35 -6.20
N ASP A 96 18.69 -5.11 -6.63
CA ASP A 96 18.00 -4.10 -5.82
C ASP A 96 16.49 -4.34 -5.78
N ASN A 97 16.07 -5.53 -5.35
CA ASN A 97 14.68 -5.89 -5.04
C ASN A 97 14.19 -5.30 -3.70
N ALA A 98 14.89 -4.33 -3.15
CA ALA A 98 14.60 -3.79 -1.83
C ALA A 98 13.15 -3.28 -1.70
N TYR A 99 12.56 -2.82 -2.80
CA TYR A 99 11.17 -2.37 -2.80
C TYR A 99 10.14 -3.50 -2.91
N TRP A 100 10.48 -4.68 -3.46
CA TRP A 100 9.52 -5.75 -3.67
C TRP A 100 8.75 -6.13 -2.40
N GLY A 101 9.47 -6.42 -1.32
CA GLY A 101 8.86 -6.74 -0.02
C GLY A 101 8.03 -5.57 0.52
N LYS A 102 8.55 -4.35 0.44
CA LYS A 102 7.85 -3.15 0.92
C LYS A 102 6.60 -2.81 0.09
N ALA A 103 6.63 -3.05 -1.20
CA ALA A 103 5.45 -2.91 -2.05
C ALA A 103 4.31 -3.83 -1.58
N PHE A 104 4.61 -5.11 -1.32
CA PHE A 104 3.59 -6.03 -0.83
C PHE A 104 3.15 -5.76 0.61
N GLU A 105 4.02 -5.23 1.49
CA GLU A 105 3.58 -4.71 2.78
C GLU A 105 2.55 -3.59 2.61
N LEU A 106 2.80 -2.64 1.71
CA LEU A 106 1.90 -1.52 1.44
C LEU A 106 0.60 -1.98 0.76
N VAL A 107 0.68 -2.93 -0.18
CA VAL A 107 -0.49 -3.57 -0.79
C VAL A 107 -1.35 -4.25 0.28
N ARG A 108 -0.73 -4.96 1.22
CA ARG A 108 -1.43 -5.59 2.35
C ARG A 108 -2.13 -4.55 3.22
N ASP A 109 -1.44 -3.46 3.55
CA ASP A 109 -2.03 -2.39 4.35
C ASP A 109 -3.20 -1.72 3.61
N ALA A 110 -3.09 -1.47 2.30
CA ALA A 110 -4.20 -0.96 1.48
C ALA A 110 -5.38 -1.95 1.43
N ASN A 111 -5.12 -3.24 1.21
CA ASN A 111 -6.15 -4.28 1.22
C ASN A 111 -6.84 -4.35 2.58
N TYR A 112 -6.07 -4.25 3.67
CA TYR A 112 -6.61 -4.26 5.02
C TYR A 112 -7.60 -3.11 5.23
N LEU A 113 -7.28 -1.92 4.75
CA LEU A 113 -8.18 -0.77 4.81
C LEU A 113 -9.44 -1.00 3.97
N ILE A 114 -9.29 -1.48 2.72
CA ILE A 114 -10.41 -1.77 1.82
C ILE A 114 -11.39 -2.79 2.43
N GLU A 115 -10.88 -3.83 3.10
CA GLU A 115 -11.70 -4.89 3.69
C GLU A 115 -12.33 -4.52 5.03
N ASN A 116 -11.67 -3.67 5.83
CA ASN A 116 -12.09 -3.42 7.20
C ASN A 116 -12.79 -2.07 7.39
N LEU A 117 -12.49 -1.05 6.60
CA LEU A 117 -13.15 0.25 6.70
C LEU A 117 -14.69 0.16 6.58
N PRO A 118 -15.26 -0.72 5.73
CA PRO A 118 -16.72 -0.88 5.66
C PRO A 118 -17.41 -1.23 6.97
N LYS A 119 -16.72 -1.87 7.91
CA LYS A 119 -17.24 -2.20 9.24
C LYS A 119 -17.49 -0.96 10.10
N TYR A 120 -16.85 0.15 9.76
CA TYR A 120 -16.91 1.42 10.48
C TYR A 120 -17.57 2.54 9.67
N GLN A 121 -18.27 2.21 8.57
CA GLN A 121 -18.91 3.19 7.71
C GLN A 121 -19.80 4.17 8.48
N GLY A 122 -20.55 3.68 9.46
CA GLY A 122 -21.44 4.50 10.30
C GLY A 122 -20.71 5.53 11.19
N SER A 123 -19.39 5.46 11.31
CA SER A 123 -18.58 6.40 12.09
C SER A 123 -18.18 7.66 11.30
N TYR A 124 -18.47 7.70 9.99
CA TYR A 124 -18.06 8.77 9.08
C TYR A 124 -19.24 9.36 8.33
N ALA A 125 -19.10 10.61 7.91
CA ALA A 125 -19.91 11.13 6.82
C ALA A 125 -19.63 10.35 5.54
N GLU A 126 -20.65 10.06 4.74
CA GLU A 126 -20.53 9.22 3.54
C GLU A 126 -19.43 9.71 2.58
N ILE A 127 -19.34 11.03 2.38
CA ILE A 127 -18.33 11.64 1.52
C ILE A 127 -16.90 11.42 2.02
N THR A 128 -16.70 11.47 3.35
CA THR A 128 -15.41 11.24 4.00
C THR A 128 -15.05 9.76 3.95
N TYR A 129 -16.00 8.89 4.23
CA TYR A 129 -15.84 7.44 4.12
C TYR A 129 -15.41 7.02 2.71
N ASN A 130 -16.17 7.50 1.71
CA ASN A 130 -15.87 7.20 0.31
C ASN A 130 -14.49 7.72 -0.09
N HIS A 131 -14.10 8.89 0.40
CA HIS A 131 -12.80 9.46 0.11
C HIS A 131 -11.66 8.57 0.65
N TYR A 132 -11.70 8.16 1.92
CA TYR A 132 -10.68 7.26 2.48
C TYR A 132 -10.62 5.91 1.78
N LEU A 133 -11.77 5.37 1.42
CA LEU A 133 -11.81 4.13 0.64
C LEU A 133 -11.20 4.31 -0.75
N GLY A 134 -11.48 5.44 -1.39
CA GLY A 134 -10.88 5.82 -2.67
C GLY A 134 -9.36 6.01 -2.59
N GLU A 135 -8.88 6.61 -1.50
CA GLU A 135 -7.44 6.74 -1.26
C GLU A 135 -6.74 5.38 -1.09
N ALA A 136 -7.40 4.40 -0.44
CA ALA A 136 -6.84 3.06 -0.34
C ALA A 136 -6.69 2.37 -1.71
N TYR A 137 -7.69 2.51 -2.59
CA TYR A 137 -7.59 2.06 -3.98
C TYR A 137 -6.52 2.81 -4.76
N TYR A 138 -6.40 4.13 -4.58
CA TYR A 138 -5.36 4.94 -5.20
C TYR A 138 -3.95 4.48 -4.79
N VAL A 139 -3.72 4.22 -3.50
CA VAL A 139 -2.44 3.71 -2.99
C VAL A 139 -2.12 2.37 -3.64
N ARG A 140 -3.07 1.44 -3.65
CA ARG A 140 -2.86 0.10 -4.25
C ARG A 140 -2.57 0.19 -5.75
N ALA A 141 -3.34 0.99 -6.48
CA ALA A 141 -3.11 1.25 -7.91
C ALA A 141 -1.71 1.79 -8.18
N THR A 142 -1.28 2.79 -7.39
CA THR A 142 0.04 3.41 -7.55
C THR A 142 1.17 2.43 -7.28
N VAL A 143 1.04 1.57 -6.27
CA VAL A 143 2.02 0.52 -5.99
C VAL A 143 2.07 -0.50 -7.12
N PHE A 144 0.92 -0.99 -7.58
CA PHE A 144 0.87 -1.94 -8.69
C PHE A 144 1.40 -1.33 -9.99
N TYR A 145 1.07 -0.07 -10.29
CA TYR A 145 1.64 0.68 -11.42
C TYR A 145 3.15 0.73 -11.34
N ALA A 146 3.65 1.12 -10.20
CA ALA A 146 5.07 1.23 -9.98
C ALA A 146 5.79 -0.12 -10.15
N MET A 147 5.21 -1.22 -9.68
CA MET A 147 5.74 -2.57 -9.86
C MET A 147 5.61 -3.06 -11.30
N ALA A 148 4.47 -2.81 -11.96
CA ALA A 148 4.25 -3.19 -13.36
C ALA A 148 5.28 -2.56 -14.29
N ARG A 149 5.60 -1.30 -14.07
CA ARG A 149 6.61 -0.56 -14.82
C ARG A 149 7.98 -1.25 -14.82
N ARG A 150 8.33 -1.92 -13.71
CA ARG A 150 9.66 -2.51 -13.50
C ARG A 150 9.71 -4.00 -13.74
N PHE A 151 8.66 -4.70 -13.34
CA PHE A 151 8.65 -6.16 -13.29
C PHE A 151 7.71 -6.78 -14.32
N GLY A 152 6.90 -5.97 -15.03
CA GLY A 152 5.85 -6.47 -15.90
C GLY A 152 4.70 -7.09 -15.09
N GLY A 153 4.34 -8.34 -15.39
CA GLY A 153 3.37 -9.06 -14.57
C GLY A 153 3.86 -9.31 -13.16
N ILE A 154 2.98 -9.19 -12.17
CA ILE A 154 3.26 -9.36 -10.75
C ILE A 154 2.18 -10.24 -10.08
N PRO A 155 2.42 -10.81 -8.90
CA PRO A 155 1.37 -11.42 -8.10
C PRO A 155 0.30 -10.40 -7.74
N LEU A 156 -0.95 -10.63 -8.14
CA LEU A 156 -2.08 -9.72 -7.86
C LEU A 156 -2.73 -10.08 -6.53
N VAL A 157 -2.19 -9.52 -5.45
CA VAL A 157 -2.74 -9.69 -4.10
C VAL A 157 -3.76 -8.59 -3.85
N THR A 158 -5.04 -8.88 -4.10
CA THR A 158 -6.14 -7.90 -3.95
C THR A 158 -6.95 -8.06 -2.67
N LYS A 159 -6.56 -8.98 -1.80
CA LYS A 159 -7.16 -9.24 -0.48
C LYS A 159 -6.09 -9.48 0.57
N VAL A 160 -6.49 -9.40 1.84
CA VAL A 160 -5.60 -9.76 2.95
C VAL A 160 -5.48 -11.28 3.03
N ILE A 161 -4.26 -11.79 2.85
CA ILE A 161 -3.98 -13.22 3.01
C ILE A 161 -3.89 -13.55 4.50
N GLN A 162 -4.67 -14.51 4.96
CA GLN A 162 -4.74 -14.96 6.35
C GLN A 162 -3.88 -16.23 6.53
N TYR A 163 -2.90 -16.15 7.43
CA TYR A 163 -2.15 -17.34 7.84
C TYR A 163 -2.59 -17.79 9.24
N PRO A 164 -2.84 -19.10 9.45
CA PRO A 164 -2.80 -20.22 8.50
C PRO A 164 -4.08 -20.46 7.68
N GLY A 165 -5.06 -19.54 7.73
CA GLY A 165 -6.41 -19.79 7.23
C GLY A 165 -6.53 -20.04 5.72
N ASP A 166 -5.77 -19.32 4.90
CA ASP A 166 -5.88 -19.42 3.43
C ASP A 166 -5.05 -20.59 2.83
N GLY A 167 -4.32 -21.33 3.63
CA GLY A 167 -3.62 -22.57 3.26
C GLY A 167 -2.42 -22.38 2.32
N ASN A 168 -2.61 -21.81 1.15
CA ASN A 168 -1.53 -21.53 0.19
C ASN A 168 -1.19 -20.02 0.18
N LEU A 169 0.04 -19.72 0.55
CA LEU A 169 0.58 -18.36 0.56
C LEU A 169 1.25 -17.98 -0.77
N GLU A 170 1.43 -18.95 -1.66
CA GLU A 170 2.06 -18.73 -2.95
C GLU A 170 1.04 -18.20 -3.95
N VAL A 171 1.10 -16.91 -4.23
CA VAL A 171 0.32 -16.27 -5.27
C VAL A 171 1.16 -16.26 -6.56
N PRO A 172 0.72 -16.95 -7.62
CA PRO A 172 1.45 -16.97 -8.87
C PRO A 172 1.51 -15.56 -9.48
N ARG A 173 2.54 -15.34 -10.29
CA ARG A 173 2.65 -14.10 -11.05
C ARG A 173 1.54 -14.03 -12.11
N ALA A 174 0.80 -12.95 -12.13
CA ALA A 174 -0.16 -12.65 -13.19
C ALA A 174 0.56 -12.21 -14.47
N SER A 175 -0.16 -12.22 -15.58
CA SER A 175 0.33 -11.63 -16.82
C SER A 175 0.49 -10.12 -16.69
N GLU A 176 1.28 -9.54 -17.59
CA GLU A 176 1.44 -8.09 -17.65
C GLU A 176 0.11 -7.38 -17.96
N GLU A 177 -0.71 -7.98 -18.81
CA GLU A 177 -2.07 -7.49 -19.12
C GLU A 177 -2.97 -7.47 -17.90
N GLU A 178 -3.07 -8.58 -17.18
CA GLU A 178 -3.87 -8.66 -15.95
C GLU A 178 -3.42 -7.64 -14.93
N THR A 179 -2.10 -7.41 -14.85
CA THR A 179 -1.53 -6.42 -13.95
C THR A 179 -1.96 -5.00 -14.33
N TRP A 180 -1.85 -4.62 -15.60
CA TRP A 180 -2.29 -3.31 -16.07
C TRP A 180 -3.80 -3.12 -15.95
N ASN A 181 -4.60 -4.16 -16.20
CA ASN A 181 -6.04 -4.12 -16.01
C ASN A 181 -6.40 -3.88 -14.53
N GLN A 182 -5.69 -4.50 -13.60
CA GLN A 182 -5.89 -4.27 -12.18
C GLN A 182 -5.52 -2.84 -11.77
N VAL A 183 -4.42 -2.30 -12.29
CA VAL A 183 -4.01 -0.90 -12.07
C VAL A 183 -5.12 0.06 -12.50
N VAL A 184 -5.66 -0.13 -13.70
CA VAL A 184 -6.73 0.70 -14.24
C VAL A 184 -8.00 0.59 -13.39
N ALA A 185 -8.40 -0.63 -13.03
CA ALA A 185 -9.58 -0.88 -12.22
C ALA A 185 -9.51 -0.21 -10.84
N ASP A 186 -8.35 -0.26 -10.20
CA ASP A 186 -8.14 0.38 -8.90
C ASP A 186 -8.15 1.92 -9.00
N TYR A 187 -7.53 2.50 -10.05
CA TYR A 187 -7.66 3.94 -10.28
C TYR A 187 -9.11 4.34 -10.60
N ASP A 188 -9.87 3.54 -11.32
CA ASP A 188 -11.28 3.82 -11.59
C ASP A 188 -12.11 3.86 -10.30
N LYS A 189 -11.87 2.92 -9.39
CA LYS A 189 -12.50 2.94 -8.07
C LYS A 189 -12.08 4.16 -7.24
N ALA A 190 -10.82 4.52 -7.27
CA ALA A 190 -10.34 5.74 -6.62
C ALA A 190 -11.03 7.00 -7.17
N ILE A 191 -11.10 7.14 -8.50
CA ILE A 191 -11.74 8.27 -9.19
C ILE A 191 -13.25 8.35 -8.90
N GLU A 192 -13.92 7.19 -8.80
CA GLU A 192 -15.33 7.12 -8.45
C GLU A 192 -15.60 7.66 -7.03
N LEU A 193 -14.76 7.26 -6.08
CA LEU A 193 -15.00 7.45 -4.66
C LEU A 193 -14.41 8.75 -4.09
N MET A 194 -13.28 9.22 -4.63
CA MET A 194 -12.56 10.36 -4.08
C MET A 194 -13.21 11.70 -4.39
N MET A 195 -13.10 12.62 -3.45
CA MET A 195 -13.51 14.03 -3.63
C MET A 195 -12.63 14.73 -4.67
N PRO A 196 -13.19 15.73 -5.39
CA PRO A 196 -12.42 16.56 -6.34
C PRO A 196 -11.28 17.35 -5.68
N GLY A 197 -11.51 17.84 -4.46
CA GLY A 197 -10.50 18.52 -3.63
C GLY A 197 -9.99 17.62 -2.52
N SER A 198 -8.72 17.76 -2.12
CA SER A 198 -8.21 17.07 -0.95
C SER A 198 -8.69 17.76 0.32
N PRO A 199 -9.22 17.02 1.31
CA PRO A 199 -9.58 17.57 2.61
C PRO A 199 -8.35 18.03 3.40
N LYS A 200 -7.18 17.51 3.06
CA LYS A 200 -5.91 17.79 3.74
C LYS A 200 -4.79 18.05 2.73
N SER A 201 -3.93 19.01 3.04
CA SER A 201 -2.74 19.28 2.26
C SER A 201 -1.81 18.07 2.24
N GLY A 202 -1.29 17.71 1.06
CA GLY A 202 -0.39 16.57 0.88
C GLY A 202 -1.08 15.22 0.66
N TYR A 203 -2.42 15.18 0.71
CA TYR A 203 -3.19 13.97 0.42
C TYR A 203 -3.75 14.01 -1.01
N SER A 204 -4.00 12.83 -1.57
CA SER A 204 -4.52 12.71 -2.93
C SER A 204 -6.00 13.08 -3.00
N ASN A 205 -6.43 13.37 -4.21
CA ASN A 205 -7.82 13.63 -4.54
C ASN A 205 -8.16 13.04 -5.91
N LYS A 206 -9.39 13.18 -6.33
CA LYS A 206 -9.87 12.68 -7.64
C LYS A 206 -9.01 13.16 -8.81
N CYS A 207 -8.55 14.41 -8.80
CA CYS A 207 -7.73 14.96 -9.89
C CYS A 207 -6.34 14.30 -9.93
N VAL A 208 -5.77 14.02 -8.76
CA VAL A 208 -4.50 13.28 -8.66
C VAL A 208 -4.66 11.85 -9.18
N ALA A 209 -5.72 11.16 -8.79
CA ALA A 209 -6.00 9.81 -9.28
C ALA A 209 -6.19 9.77 -10.81
N LEU A 210 -6.87 10.76 -11.39
CA LEU A 210 -7.00 10.92 -12.85
C LEU A 210 -5.65 11.13 -13.53
N ALA A 211 -4.79 11.98 -12.96
CA ALA A 211 -3.47 12.24 -13.52
C ALA A 211 -2.59 10.98 -13.52
N PHE A 212 -2.54 10.26 -12.39
CA PHE A 212 -1.79 9.01 -12.30
C PHE A 212 -2.36 7.90 -13.18
N LYS A 213 -3.69 7.80 -13.31
CA LYS A 213 -4.31 6.89 -14.29
C LYS A 213 -3.87 7.22 -15.71
N SER A 214 -3.88 8.50 -16.07
CA SER A 214 -3.45 8.95 -17.41
C SER A 214 -1.98 8.59 -17.68
N GLU A 215 -1.10 8.81 -16.71
CA GLU A 215 0.30 8.43 -16.80
C GLU A 215 0.46 6.91 -16.95
N ALA A 216 -0.24 6.12 -16.14
CA ALA A 216 -0.20 4.67 -16.20
C ALA A 216 -0.67 4.14 -17.57
N MET A 217 -1.74 4.68 -18.10
CA MET A 217 -2.26 4.29 -19.43
C MET A 217 -1.31 4.67 -20.55
N LEU A 218 -0.69 5.86 -20.48
CA LEU A 218 0.30 6.29 -21.47
C LEU A 218 1.53 5.36 -21.46
N TYR A 219 1.99 5.00 -20.26
CA TYR A 219 3.11 4.08 -20.11
C TYR A 219 2.76 2.68 -20.64
N ALA A 220 1.63 2.12 -20.27
CA ALA A 220 1.17 0.83 -20.76
C ALA A 220 0.98 0.81 -22.28
N GLY A 221 0.42 1.87 -22.84
CA GLY A 221 0.30 2.03 -24.30
C GLY A 221 1.65 2.07 -25.01
N SER A 222 2.65 2.72 -24.41
CA SER A 222 4.01 2.75 -24.90
C SER A 222 4.65 1.35 -24.86
N VAL A 223 4.53 0.64 -23.73
CA VAL A 223 5.01 -0.73 -23.58
C VAL A 223 4.36 -1.64 -24.63
N ALA A 224 3.04 -1.58 -24.78
CA ALA A 224 2.31 -2.37 -25.78
C ALA A 224 2.78 -2.10 -27.21
N LYS A 225 3.03 -0.82 -27.52
CA LYS A 225 3.51 -0.44 -28.86
C LYS A 225 4.88 -1.01 -29.21
N TYR A 226 5.80 -1.00 -28.25
CA TYR A 226 7.19 -1.37 -28.51
C TYR A 226 7.53 -2.84 -28.19
N ASN A 227 6.64 -3.57 -27.52
CA ASN A 227 6.84 -4.98 -27.18
C ASN A 227 6.02 -5.96 -28.04
N GLU A 228 5.59 -5.57 -29.23
CA GLU A 228 4.75 -6.39 -30.11
C GLU A 228 5.36 -7.77 -30.46
N THR A 229 6.66 -7.88 -30.40
CA THR A 229 7.39 -9.11 -30.74
C THR A 229 7.82 -9.94 -29.53
N VAL A 230 7.60 -9.44 -28.32
CA VAL A 230 8.06 -10.10 -27.07
C VAL A 230 6.94 -10.92 -26.47
N THR A 231 7.12 -12.23 -26.42
CA THR A 231 6.15 -13.17 -25.84
C THR A 231 5.93 -12.88 -24.35
N GLY A 232 4.68 -12.85 -23.92
CA GLY A 232 4.29 -12.64 -22.53
C GLY A 232 4.30 -11.18 -22.08
N ARG A 233 4.62 -10.25 -22.97
CA ARG A 233 4.52 -8.80 -22.68
C ARG A 233 3.20 -8.24 -23.22
N LEU A 234 2.84 -7.07 -22.69
CA LEU A 234 1.67 -6.33 -23.14
C LEU A 234 1.84 -5.94 -24.62
N THR A 235 0.80 -6.17 -25.44
CA THR A 235 0.81 -5.83 -26.87
C THR A 235 -0.41 -5.00 -27.24
N ARG A 236 -0.29 -4.18 -28.30
CA ARG A 236 -1.31 -3.21 -28.71
C ARG A 236 -2.58 -3.82 -29.30
N VAL A 237 -2.45 -4.88 -30.05
CA VAL A 237 -3.56 -5.56 -30.71
C VAL A 237 -3.30 -7.04 -30.61
N GLY A 238 -4.25 -7.78 -30.02
CA GLY A 238 -4.34 -9.24 -30.11
C GLY A 238 -3.09 -9.91 -30.67
N GLY A 239 -1.94 -9.51 -30.17
CA GLY A 239 -0.68 -10.10 -30.60
C GLY A 239 -0.79 -11.60 -30.44
N GLN A 240 0.16 -12.37 -30.88
CA GLN A 240 0.12 -13.83 -30.90
C GLN A 240 -0.33 -14.50 -29.57
N ASN A 241 -0.51 -13.72 -28.52
CA ASN A 241 -0.95 -14.12 -27.18
C ASN A 241 -2.37 -13.63 -26.79
N GLY A 242 -3.14 -13.07 -27.72
CA GLY A 242 -4.55 -12.74 -27.50
C GLY A 242 -4.87 -11.60 -26.54
N CYS A 243 -3.90 -10.78 -26.21
CA CYS A 243 -4.09 -9.65 -25.32
C CYS A 243 -4.76 -8.47 -26.05
N THR A 244 -6.02 -8.20 -25.78
CA THR A 244 -6.74 -7.01 -26.25
C THR A 244 -6.97 -6.07 -25.09
N CYS A 245 -6.10 -5.11 -24.91
CA CYS A 245 -6.37 -4.03 -23.96
C CYS A 245 -7.32 -3.03 -24.63
N ASP A 246 -8.63 -3.16 -24.38
CA ASP A 246 -9.66 -2.28 -24.97
C ASP A 246 -9.49 -0.80 -24.67
N TRP A 247 -8.76 -0.48 -23.63
CA TRP A 247 -8.45 0.89 -23.21
C TRP A 247 -7.23 1.51 -23.90
N ILE A 248 -6.50 0.77 -24.76
CA ILE A 248 -5.37 1.28 -25.56
C ILE A 248 -5.82 1.76 -26.98
N ARG A 249 -7.10 1.58 -27.32
CA ARG A 249 -7.66 2.01 -28.60
C ARG A 249 -7.86 3.50 -28.72
#